data_87de74ceb4bc401c393d47e8a4fadd2f
#
_entry.id   87de74ceb4bc401c393d47e8a4fadd2f
#
_cell.length_a   1.000
_cell.length_b   1.000
_cell.length_c   1.000
_cell.angle_alpha   90.00
_cell.angle_beta   90.00
_cell.angle_gamma   90.00
#
_symmetry.space_group_name_H-M   'P 1'
#
loop_
_entity.id
_entity.type
_entity.pdbx_description
1 polymer ?
#
loop_
_entity_poly.entity_id
_entity_poly.type
_entity_poly.pdbx_seq_one_letter_code
_entity_poly.pdbx_strand_id
1 'polypeptide(L)'
;MDYNMIGTAWSLLPPIVAIALALKTKEVYSSLFIGIILGAVQYCISMGTGFDGFLVHLTNHTVGEGDDAKAYGLIHCLSDPWNVGILVFLVVLGSIVSLMNKAGGSAAFGRWASKHVKSKTGVQVATILLGILIFIDDYFNCLTVGSVMRPIAVRNGVTKEKLAYLIDSTAAPVCIISPISSWAAAVSGFVSGGENGLALFCKAIPYNFYAFFTILFMFGIVILGFDFKAMSKYDARLKEWYERTNGGKLDEVSDTKLQIVEHGVGAKQEESSKSKGSVSDLVIPIIMLIIFCMAGMVYSGGFFDASNANYMNFVDSFAGSNASIGLVIGSLAALILTILMFTVRKTLPFDEAMSSLIKGFEAMVPAILILTLAWTLKSMTDSLGAAEYVSTVVASSASELQMLLPAIIFLVAAFLAFATGTSWGTFGILIPICIAVFPGADPLRIISISACMAGAVCGDHISPISDTTIMASAGAECKHVHHVSSQLPYAITVAAVSFLTFIVAGFTHTLGMVTSAIISWIFGMAMLGFALFYLNKRSKMK
;
A
#
# COMPACT_ATOMS: atom_id res chain seq x y z
N MET A 1 -12.92 -38.81 13.52
CA MET A 1 -13.57 -37.54 13.06
C MET A 1 -12.53 -36.83 12.22
N ASP A 2 -12.72 -36.85 10.92
CA ASP A 2 -11.82 -36.13 10.01
C ASP A 2 -12.13 -34.63 10.13
N TYR A 3 -11.34 -33.92 10.92
CA TYR A 3 -11.43 -32.49 11.06
C TYR A 3 -10.75 -31.83 9.85
N ASN A 4 -11.39 -31.88 8.68
CA ASN A 4 -10.90 -31.17 7.51
C ASN A 4 -11.29 -29.70 7.61
N MET A 5 -10.32 -28.82 7.84
CA MET A 5 -10.49 -27.37 7.89
C MET A 5 -10.14 -26.67 6.57
N ILE A 6 -9.58 -27.43 5.61
CA ILE A 6 -9.15 -26.92 4.31
C ILE A 6 -10.38 -26.61 3.43
N GLY A 7 -10.40 -25.47 2.76
CA GLY A 7 -11.51 -25.03 1.90
C GLY A 7 -12.79 -24.68 2.64
N THR A 8 -12.70 -24.40 3.94
CA THR A 8 -13.85 -24.05 4.80
C THR A 8 -13.66 -22.67 5.44
N ALA A 9 -14.68 -22.17 6.16
CA ALA A 9 -14.56 -20.90 6.91
C ALA A 9 -13.40 -20.90 7.93
N TRP A 10 -12.96 -22.05 8.39
CA TRP A 10 -11.83 -22.18 9.31
C TRP A 10 -10.51 -21.75 8.66
N SER A 11 -10.38 -21.78 7.34
CA SER A 11 -9.19 -21.30 6.61
C SER A 11 -8.89 -19.82 6.83
N LEU A 12 -9.88 -19.03 7.23
CA LEU A 12 -9.75 -17.60 7.53
C LEU A 12 -9.36 -17.34 9.00
N LEU A 13 -9.31 -18.35 9.86
CA LEU A 13 -9.01 -18.17 11.28
C LEU A 13 -7.59 -17.65 11.57
N PRO A 14 -6.51 -18.12 10.90
CA PRO A 14 -5.16 -17.65 11.15
C PRO A 14 -4.99 -16.14 10.95
N PRO A 15 -5.37 -15.54 9.81
CA PRO A 15 -5.25 -14.09 9.63
C PRO A 15 -6.18 -13.31 10.56
N ILE A 16 -7.40 -13.78 10.83
CA ILE A 16 -8.32 -13.12 11.77
C ILE A 16 -7.72 -13.05 13.17
N VAL A 17 -7.13 -14.15 13.65
CA VAL A 17 -6.48 -14.19 14.97
C VAL A 17 -5.26 -13.27 15.01
N ALA A 18 -4.41 -13.30 13.98
CA ALA A 18 -3.25 -12.42 13.89
C ALA A 18 -3.67 -10.94 13.96
N ILE A 19 -4.68 -10.55 13.18
CA ILE A 19 -5.20 -9.17 13.15
C ILE A 19 -5.81 -8.78 14.50
N ALA A 20 -6.66 -9.64 15.08
CA ALA A 20 -7.29 -9.37 16.36
C ALA A 20 -6.27 -9.20 17.49
N LEU A 21 -5.22 -10.02 17.50
CA LEU A 21 -4.11 -9.89 18.44
C LEU A 21 -3.33 -8.60 18.21
N ALA A 22 -2.95 -8.28 16.96
CA ALA A 22 -2.20 -7.06 16.64
C ALA A 22 -2.95 -5.81 17.08
N LEU A 23 -4.26 -5.73 16.83
CA LEU A 23 -5.08 -4.60 17.24
C LEU A 23 -5.25 -4.52 18.77
N LYS A 24 -5.33 -5.65 19.48
CA LYS A 24 -5.51 -5.71 20.93
C LYS A 24 -4.19 -5.44 21.68
N THR A 25 -3.11 -6.10 21.29
CA THR A 25 -1.80 -6.03 21.97
C THR A 25 -0.99 -4.84 21.53
N LYS A 26 -1.27 -4.29 20.34
CA LYS A 26 -0.47 -3.27 19.62
C LYS A 26 0.94 -3.76 19.30
N GLU A 27 1.11 -5.07 19.14
CA GLU A 27 2.35 -5.72 18.79
C GLU A 27 2.11 -6.61 17.56
N VAL A 28 2.82 -6.33 16.45
CA VAL A 28 2.57 -6.95 15.14
C VAL A 28 3.36 -8.24 14.96
N TYR A 29 4.64 -8.27 15.35
CA TYR A 29 5.53 -9.40 15.09
C TYR A 29 5.03 -10.71 15.73
N SER A 30 4.76 -10.66 17.03
CA SER A 30 4.25 -11.83 17.76
C SER A 30 2.85 -12.23 17.28
N SER A 31 2.02 -11.25 16.92
CA SER A 31 0.67 -11.52 16.42
C SER A 31 0.69 -12.24 15.08
N LEU A 32 1.53 -11.82 14.13
CA LEU A 32 1.72 -12.50 12.86
C LEU A 32 2.29 -13.91 13.08
N PHE A 33 3.29 -14.03 13.96
CA PHE A 33 3.90 -15.32 14.28
C PHE A 33 2.90 -16.31 14.86
N ILE A 34 2.01 -15.87 15.78
CA ILE A 34 0.92 -16.72 16.33
C ILE A 34 -0.04 -17.16 15.22
N GLY A 35 -0.40 -16.25 14.31
CA GLY A 35 -1.24 -16.59 13.15
C GLY A 35 -0.59 -17.63 12.24
N ILE A 36 0.72 -17.50 11.96
CA ILE A 36 1.50 -18.47 11.17
C ILE A 36 1.49 -19.85 11.83
N ILE A 37 1.78 -19.91 13.13
CA ILE A 37 1.77 -21.16 13.90
C ILE A 37 0.38 -21.79 13.86
N LEU A 38 -0.68 -20.99 14.06
CA LEU A 38 -2.06 -21.47 14.00
C LEU A 38 -2.41 -22.06 12.63
N GLY A 39 -2.02 -21.38 11.54
CA GLY A 39 -2.25 -21.89 10.18
C GLY A 39 -1.53 -23.21 9.92
N ALA A 40 -0.27 -23.31 10.31
CA ALA A 40 0.50 -24.54 10.18
C ALA A 40 -0.09 -25.69 11.00
N VAL A 41 -0.55 -25.43 12.24
CA VAL A 41 -1.22 -26.42 13.09
C VAL A 41 -2.54 -26.89 12.47
N GLN A 42 -3.38 -25.97 11.97
CA GLN A 42 -4.63 -26.30 11.30
C GLN A 42 -4.41 -27.19 10.07
N TYR A 43 -3.39 -26.85 9.26
CA TYR A 43 -3.03 -27.67 8.11
C TYR A 43 -2.64 -29.08 8.53
N CYS A 44 -1.75 -29.22 9.52
CA CYS A 44 -1.29 -30.53 10.00
C CYS A 44 -2.42 -31.39 10.60
N ILE A 45 -3.35 -30.77 11.34
CA ILE A 45 -4.54 -31.47 11.86
C ILE A 45 -5.40 -31.97 10.70
N SER A 46 -5.63 -31.13 9.69
CA SER A 46 -6.46 -31.48 8.53
C SER A 46 -5.85 -32.57 7.66
N MET A 47 -4.53 -32.60 7.55
CA MET A 47 -3.78 -33.59 6.76
C MET A 47 -3.37 -34.83 7.57
N GLY A 48 -3.59 -34.84 8.89
CA GLY A 48 -3.19 -35.95 9.75
C GLY A 48 -1.68 -36.10 9.89
N THR A 49 -0.88 -35.05 9.62
CA THR A 49 0.57 -35.06 9.74
C THR A 49 1.02 -34.74 11.16
N GLY A 50 2.11 -35.37 11.62
CA GLY A 50 2.67 -35.12 12.96
C GLY A 50 3.50 -33.85 13.04
N PHE A 51 4.35 -33.79 14.10
CA PHE A 51 5.23 -32.63 14.34
C PHE A 51 6.23 -32.36 13.20
N ASP A 52 6.72 -33.41 12.55
CA ASP A 52 7.61 -33.26 11.37
C ASP A 52 6.88 -32.57 10.23
N GLY A 53 5.62 -32.93 9.97
CA GLY A 53 4.78 -32.27 8.98
C GLY A 53 4.55 -30.79 9.31
N PHE A 54 4.39 -30.45 10.59
CA PHE A 54 4.30 -29.06 11.04
C PHE A 54 5.56 -28.26 10.73
N LEU A 55 6.74 -28.79 11.04
CA LEU A 55 8.01 -28.11 10.74
C LEU A 55 8.24 -27.93 9.25
N VAL A 56 7.95 -28.96 8.46
CA VAL A 56 8.06 -28.90 6.99
C VAL A 56 7.10 -27.86 6.43
N HIS A 57 5.83 -27.86 6.86
CA HIS A 57 4.84 -26.91 6.37
C HIS A 57 5.17 -25.45 6.75
N LEU A 58 5.68 -25.25 7.95
CA LEU A 58 6.12 -23.94 8.42
C LEU A 58 7.32 -23.38 7.60
N THR A 59 8.24 -24.27 7.22
CA THR A 59 9.50 -23.86 6.57
C THR A 59 9.43 -23.87 5.06
N ASN A 60 9.20 -25.06 4.46
CA ASN A 60 9.14 -25.24 3.02
C ASN A 60 8.36 -26.52 2.69
N HIS A 61 7.14 -26.41 2.25
CA HIS A 61 6.26 -27.51 1.89
C HIS A 61 5.72 -27.35 0.48
N THR A 62 5.78 -28.41 -0.31
CA THR A 62 5.23 -28.42 -1.66
C THR A 62 4.04 -29.39 -1.71
N VAL A 63 2.92 -28.93 -2.25
CA VAL A 63 1.69 -29.70 -2.43
C VAL A 63 1.42 -29.83 -3.93
N GLY A 64 1.16 -31.05 -4.39
CA GLY A 64 0.97 -31.38 -5.82
C GLY A 64 2.26 -31.82 -6.50
N GLU A 65 2.15 -32.21 -7.75
CA GLU A 65 3.25 -32.65 -8.60
C GLU A 65 3.24 -31.92 -9.95
N GLY A 66 4.40 -31.78 -10.57
CA GLY A 66 4.55 -31.15 -11.88
C GLY A 66 4.23 -29.65 -11.89
N ASP A 67 3.59 -29.17 -12.93
CA ASP A 67 3.29 -27.74 -13.13
C ASP A 67 2.20 -27.20 -12.18
N ASP A 68 1.44 -28.08 -11.55
CA ASP A 68 0.40 -27.71 -10.56
C ASP A 68 0.94 -27.69 -9.12
N ALA A 69 2.22 -27.95 -8.91
CA ALA A 69 2.84 -27.95 -7.59
C ALA A 69 2.85 -26.54 -6.97
N LYS A 70 2.25 -26.40 -5.79
CA LYS A 70 2.25 -25.15 -5.03
C LYS A 70 3.16 -25.30 -3.81
N ALA A 71 4.08 -24.36 -3.64
CA ALA A 71 4.97 -24.32 -2.50
C ALA A 71 4.49 -23.32 -1.45
N TYR A 72 4.72 -23.66 -0.18
CA TYR A 72 4.29 -22.88 0.98
C TYR A 72 5.39 -22.80 2.04
N GLY A 73 5.27 -21.85 2.94
CA GLY A 73 6.18 -21.71 4.08
C GLY A 73 7.14 -20.54 3.98
N LEU A 74 7.86 -20.31 5.06
CA LEU A 74 8.76 -19.17 5.22
C LEU A 74 9.86 -19.13 4.15
N ILE A 75 10.52 -20.27 3.89
CA ILE A 75 11.62 -20.35 2.91
C ILE A 75 11.09 -20.10 1.50
N HIS A 76 9.91 -20.66 1.18
CA HIS A 76 9.27 -20.40 -0.12
C HIS A 76 9.01 -18.90 -0.29
N CYS A 77 8.42 -18.23 0.70
CA CYS A 77 8.17 -16.78 0.64
C CYS A 77 9.44 -15.95 0.43
N LEU A 78 10.56 -16.37 1.04
CA LEU A 78 11.86 -15.70 0.90
C LEU A 78 12.63 -16.09 -0.36
N SER A 79 12.22 -17.16 -1.05
CA SER A 79 12.82 -17.58 -2.32
C SER A 79 11.96 -17.23 -3.54
N ASP A 80 10.75 -16.74 -3.32
CA ASP A 80 9.87 -16.27 -4.38
C ASP A 80 10.48 -15.05 -5.10
N PRO A 81 10.70 -15.09 -6.42
CA PRO A 81 11.37 -14.01 -7.14
C PRO A 81 10.67 -12.65 -7.01
N TRP A 82 9.33 -12.63 -6.90
CA TRP A 82 8.57 -11.41 -6.70
C TRP A 82 8.88 -10.79 -5.33
N ASN A 83 8.76 -11.58 -4.27
CA ASN A 83 9.02 -11.13 -2.90
C ASN A 83 10.47 -10.67 -2.73
N VAL A 84 11.43 -11.48 -3.24
CA VAL A 84 12.86 -11.13 -3.20
C VAL A 84 13.12 -9.81 -3.93
N GLY A 85 12.52 -9.61 -5.09
CA GLY A 85 12.65 -8.35 -5.82
C GLY A 85 12.15 -7.15 -5.02
N ILE A 86 11.02 -7.27 -4.32
CA ILE A 86 10.52 -6.20 -3.44
C ILE A 86 11.48 -5.96 -2.27
N LEU A 87 12.03 -7.01 -1.63
CA LEU A 87 13.01 -6.83 -0.56
C LEU A 87 14.29 -6.13 -1.05
N VAL A 88 14.80 -6.51 -2.22
CA VAL A 88 15.96 -5.84 -2.85
C VAL A 88 15.64 -4.38 -3.14
N PHE A 89 14.47 -4.10 -3.73
CA PHE A 89 14.03 -2.73 -3.99
C PHE A 89 13.98 -1.88 -2.71
N LEU A 90 13.43 -2.41 -1.61
CA LEU A 90 13.40 -1.74 -0.32
C LEU A 90 14.80 -1.38 0.21
N VAL A 91 15.73 -2.32 0.16
CA VAL A 91 17.13 -2.11 0.59
C VAL A 91 17.79 -1.02 -0.25
N VAL A 92 17.63 -1.07 -1.56
CA VAL A 92 18.20 -0.10 -2.49
C VAL A 92 17.60 1.28 -2.27
N LEU A 93 16.28 1.36 -2.11
CA LEU A 93 15.59 2.62 -1.87
C LEU A 93 15.98 3.23 -0.51
N GLY A 94 16.01 2.42 0.56
CA GLY A 94 16.52 2.86 1.86
C GLY A 94 17.94 3.40 1.78
N SER A 95 18.79 2.76 0.96
CA SER A 95 20.16 3.21 0.69
C SER A 95 20.21 4.56 -0.02
N ILE A 96 19.38 4.79 -1.05
CA ILE A 96 19.26 6.08 -1.74
C ILE A 96 18.79 7.16 -0.78
N VAL A 97 17.79 6.88 0.07
CA VAL A 97 17.30 7.81 1.09
C VAL A 97 18.39 8.17 2.09
N SER A 98 19.15 7.18 2.58
CA SER A 98 20.28 7.40 3.48
C SER A 98 21.36 8.28 2.83
N LEU A 99 21.70 8.04 1.57
CA LEU A 99 22.64 8.86 0.78
C LEU A 99 22.15 10.30 0.66
N MET A 100 20.89 10.53 0.29
CA MET A 100 20.31 11.87 0.16
C MET A 100 20.33 12.63 1.50
N ASN A 101 20.03 11.93 2.61
CA ASN A 101 20.07 12.48 3.94
C ASN A 101 21.52 12.85 4.35
N LYS A 102 22.48 11.98 4.11
CA LYS A 102 23.89 12.19 4.43
C LYS A 102 24.51 13.31 3.58
N ALA A 103 24.12 13.41 2.30
CA ALA A 103 24.51 14.51 1.42
C ALA A 103 23.89 15.88 1.82
N GLY A 104 22.93 15.86 2.76
CA GLY A 104 22.24 17.07 3.22
C GLY A 104 21.12 17.57 2.31
N GLY A 105 20.71 16.78 1.33
CA GLY A 105 19.64 17.09 0.40
C GLY A 105 18.30 17.30 1.10
N SER A 106 17.92 16.39 2.02
CA SER A 106 16.68 16.50 2.80
C SER A 106 16.66 17.76 3.68
N ALA A 107 17.77 18.10 4.34
CA ALA A 107 17.89 19.31 5.13
C ALA A 107 17.81 20.60 4.27
N ALA A 108 18.42 20.58 3.07
CA ALA A 108 18.32 21.70 2.12
C ALA A 108 16.89 21.88 1.60
N PHE A 109 16.22 20.78 1.25
CA PHE A 109 14.82 20.81 0.84
C PHE A 109 13.90 21.29 1.96
N GLY A 110 14.13 20.85 3.20
CA GLY A 110 13.41 21.35 4.37
C GLY A 110 13.57 22.87 4.56
N ARG A 111 14.77 23.42 4.38
CA ARG A 111 15.01 24.88 4.40
C ARG A 111 14.31 25.62 3.26
N TRP A 112 14.30 25.05 2.06
CA TRP A 112 13.58 25.61 0.91
C TRP A 112 12.08 25.58 1.14
N ALA A 113 11.54 24.45 1.56
CA ALA A 113 10.11 24.26 1.79
C ALA A 113 9.58 25.15 2.91
N SER A 114 10.34 25.35 4.01
CA SER A 114 9.95 26.24 5.12
C SER A 114 9.82 27.70 4.70
N LYS A 115 10.49 28.11 3.60
CA LYS A 115 10.32 29.45 3.01
C LYS A 115 9.06 29.58 2.16
N HIS A 116 8.62 28.50 1.51
CA HIS A 116 7.52 28.51 0.53
C HIS A 116 6.22 27.95 1.10
N VAL A 117 6.29 26.94 1.97
CA VAL A 117 5.13 26.30 2.59
C VAL A 117 5.11 26.66 4.09
N LYS A 118 4.23 27.58 4.44
CA LYS A 118 4.19 28.20 5.80
C LYS A 118 3.01 27.73 6.64
N SER A 119 2.22 26.76 6.20
CA SER A 119 1.03 26.32 6.92
C SER A 119 0.92 24.80 6.99
N LYS A 120 0.35 24.29 8.08
CA LYS A 120 0.01 22.88 8.28
C LYS A 120 -0.81 22.32 7.10
N THR A 121 -1.82 23.07 6.65
CA THR A 121 -2.65 22.71 5.49
C THR A 121 -1.84 22.63 4.20
N GLY A 122 -0.96 23.63 3.96
CA GLY A 122 -0.11 23.67 2.77
C GLY A 122 0.83 22.45 2.66
N VAL A 123 1.41 22.02 3.80
CA VAL A 123 2.26 20.80 3.83
C VAL A 123 1.43 19.55 3.52
N GLN A 124 0.24 19.43 4.10
CA GLN A 124 -0.62 18.28 3.85
C GLN A 124 -1.07 18.22 2.38
N VAL A 125 -1.47 19.36 1.80
CA VAL A 125 -1.82 19.44 0.37
C VAL A 125 -0.61 19.10 -0.50
N ALA A 126 0.57 19.62 -0.18
CA ALA A 126 1.81 19.28 -0.92
C ALA A 126 2.14 17.78 -0.82
N THR A 127 1.90 17.15 0.33
CA THR A 127 2.06 15.70 0.49
C THR A 127 1.11 14.93 -0.42
N ILE A 128 -0.17 15.30 -0.44
CA ILE A 128 -1.18 14.67 -1.30
C ILE A 128 -0.81 14.82 -2.78
N LEU A 129 -0.45 16.04 -3.20
CA LEU A 129 -0.07 16.30 -4.59
C LEU A 129 1.19 15.53 -5.01
N LEU A 130 2.18 15.43 -4.14
CA LEU A 130 3.38 14.63 -4.40
C LEU A 130 3.03 13.14 -4.50
N GLY A 131 2.17 12.63 -3.61
CA GLY A 131 1.68 11.25 -3.67
C GLY A 131 0.91 10.97 -4.96
N ILE A 132 0.04 11.88 -5.41
CA ILE A 132 -0.67 11.74 -6.69
C ILE A 132 0.32 11.78 -7.87
N LEU A 133 1.37 12.56 -7.80
CA LEU A 133 2.38 12.63 -8.86
C LEU A 133 3.19 11.34 -8.99
N ILE A 134 3.40 10.61 -7.89
CA ILE A 134 4.12 9.33 -7.86
C ILE A 134 3.13 8.17 -7.99
N PHE A 135 2.48 8.06 -9.13
CA PHE A 135 1.39 7.12 -9.42
C PHE A 135 1.84 5.76 -10.00
N ILE A 136 3.13 5.58 -10.19
CA ILE A 136 3.68 4.43 -10.95
C ILE A 136 3.59 3.15 -10.14
N ASP A 137 3.94 3.25 -8.84
CA ASP A 137 3.99 2.12 -7.92
C ASP A 137 3.74 2.61 -6.49
N ASP A 138 2.98 1.86 -5.72
CA ASP A 138 2.54 2.20 -4.37
C ASP A 138 3.67 2.07 -3.33
N TYR A 139 4.53 1.06 -3.45
CA TYR A 139 5.69 0.89 -2.58
C TYR A 139 6.67 2.05 -2.73
N PHE A 140 6.95 2.39 -3.99
CA PHE A 140 7.77 3.54 -4.32
C PHE A 140 7.16 4.85 -3.81
N ASN A 141 5.83 5.02 -3.95
CA ASN A 141 5.10 6.17 -3.43
C ASN A 141 5.29 6.29 -1.90
N CYS A 142 4.96 5.24 -1.15
CA CYS A 142 5.00 5.26 0.31
C CYS A 142 6.36 5.73 0.86
N LEU A 143 7.44 5.18 0.36
CA LEU A 143 8.77 5.46 0.89
C LEU A 143 9.33 6.80 0.39
N THR A 144 9.07 7.15 -0.87
CA THR A 144 9.56 8.40 -1.46
C THR A 144 8.84 9.61 -0.88
N VAL A 145 7.51 9.60 -0.87
CA VAL A 145 6.71 10.69 -0.27
C VAL A 145 7.05 10.84 1.21
N GLY A 146 7.16 9.71 1.93
CA GLY A 146 7.55 9.70 3.34
C GLY A 146 8.89 10.36 3.59
N SER A 147 9.93 9.92 2.88
CA SER A 147 11.28 10.45 3.05
C SER A 147 11.40 11.96 2.75
N VAL A 148 10.66 12.43 1.76
CA VAL A 148 10.65 13.83 1.32
C VAL A 148 9.84 14.70 2.25
N MET A 149 8.63 14.28 2.61
CA MET A 149 7.66 15.13 3.30
C MET A 149 7.78 15.08 4.82
N ARG A 150 8.34 14.02 5.41
CA ARG A 150 8.49 13.87 6.85
C ARG A 150 9.17 15.05 7.54
N PRO A 151 10.37 15.50 7.14
CA PRO A 151 11.04 16.61 7.82
C PRO A 151 10.24 17.92 7.74
N ILE A 152 9.46 18.11 6.66
CA ILE A 152 8.62 19.27 6.46
C ILE A 152 7.34 19.16 7.29
N ALA A 153 6.73 17.98 7.32
CA ALA A 153 5.50 17.70 8.04
C ALA A 153 5.69 17.92 9.54
N VAL A 154 6.75 17.35 10.13
CA VAL A 154 7.08 17.50 11.54
C VAL A 154 7.27 18.98 11.91
N ARG A 155 8.04 19.74 11.12
CA ARG A 155 8.28 21.18 11.37
C ARG A 155 7.02 22.04 11.31
N ASN A 156 6.02 21.62 10.53
CA ASN A 156 4.76 22.36 10.38
C ASN A 156 3.61 21.79 11.24
N GLY A 157 3.92 20.98 12.25
CA GLY A 157 2.93 20.46 13.20
C GLY A 157 1.97 19.43 12.61
N VAL A 158 2.40 18.66 11.60
CA VAL A 158 1.69 17.49 11.10
C VAL A 158 2.22 16.26 11.83
N THR A 159 1.33 15.49 12.48
CA THR A 159 1.71 14.27 13.18
C THR A 159 2.20 13.18 12.22
N LYS A 160 3.04 12.26 12.71
CA LYS A 160 3.52 11.12 11.92
C LYS A 160 2.36 10.22 11.46
N GLU A 161 1.35 10.06 12.31
CA GLU A 161 0.13 9.32 12.00
C GLU A 161 -0.66 9.98 10.87
N LYS A 162 -0.78 11.31 10.88
CA LYS A 162 -1.43 12.04 9.80
C LYS A 162 -0.63 11.96 8.51
N LEU A 163 0.69 12.08 8.59
CA LEU A 163 1.57 11.93 7.45
C LEU A 163 1.45 10.52 6.85
N ALA A 164 1.51 9.47 7.68
CA ALA A 164 1.36 8.08 7.24
C ALA A 164 0.00 7.86 6.55
N TYR A 165 -1.09 8.42 7.10
CA TYR A 165 -2.41 8.37 6.45
C TYR A 165 -2.43 9.05 5.07
N LEU A 166 -1.80 10.22 4.92
CA LEU A 166 -1.76 10.92 3.64
C LEU A 166 -0.93 10.15 2.60
N ILE A 167 0.16 9.53 3.04
CA ILE A 167 1.02 8.69 2.18
C ILE A 167 0.24 7.47 1.71
N ASP A 168 -0.28 6.68 2.63
CA ASP A 168 -0.99 5.43 2.36
C ASP A 168 -2.21 5.65 1.45
N SER A 169 -2.99 6.72 1.76
CA SER A 169 -4.17 7.10 0.99
C SER A 169 -3.85 7.67 -0.40
N THR A 170 -2.60 7.99 -0.71
CA THR A 170 -2.14 8.39 -2.06
C THR A 170 -1.29 7.31 -2.74
N ALA A 171 -1.04 6.19 -2.11
CA ALA A 171 -0.31 5.08 -2.69
C ALA A 171 -1.25 4.17 -3.53
N ALA A 172 -1.77 3.11 -2.94
CA ALA A 172 -2.67 2.18 -3.63
C ALA A 172 -3.90 2.86 -4.28
N PRO A 173 -4.61 3.81 -3.62
CA PRO A 173 -5.75 4.49 -4.25
C PRO A 173 -5.40 5.29 -5.51
N VAL A 174 -4.20 5.84 -5.62
CA VAL A 174 -3.78 6.55 -6.84
C VAL A 174 -3.33 5.57 -7.92
N CYS A 175 -2.56 4.54 -7.55
CA CYS A 175 -2.07 3.54 -8.51
C CYS A 175 -3.20 2.77 -9.18
N ILE A 176 -4.28 2.42 -8.46
CA ILE A 176 -5.41 1.63 -9.00
C ILE A 176 -6.29 2.42 -9.98
N ILE A 177 -6.19 3.73 -10.04
CA ILE A 177 -6.90 4.58 -11.01
C ILE A 177 -5.98 5.16 -12.08
N SER A 178 -4.71 4.79 -12.05
CA SER A 178 -3.71 5.25 -13.02
C SER A 178 -3.49 4.20 -14.12
N PRO A 179 -3.75 4.53 -15.39
CA PRO A 179 -3.59 3.58 -16.50
C PRO A 179 -2.15 3.12 -16.70
N ILE A 180 -1.19 3.89 -16.22
CA ILE A 180 0.25 3.62 -16.33
C ILE A 180 0.80 3.41 -14.91
N SER A 181 0.48 2.26 -14.32
CA SER A 181 0.95 1.86 -12.98
C SER A 181 1.27 0.37 -12.94
N SER A 182 2.05 -0.05 -11.94
CA SER A 182 2.28 -1.47 -11.65
C SER A 182 0.95 -2.23 -11.43
N TRP A 183 -0.06 -1.54 -10.92
CA TRP A 183 -1.39 -2.07 -10.67
C TRP A 183 -2.19 -2.32 -11.96
N ALA A 184 -2.07 -1.42 -12.95
CA ALA A 184 -2.67 -1.64 -14.29
C ALA A 184 -2.06 -2.87 -14.96
N ALA A 185 -0.74 -3.06 -14.85
CA ALA A 185 -0.04 -4.24 -15.36
C ALA A 185 -0.53 -5.51 -14.66
N ALA A 186 -0.61 -5.52 -13.32
CA ALA A 186 -1.07 -6.67 -12.56
C ALA A 186 -2.51 -7.07 -12.87
N VAL A 187 -3.45 -6.11 -12.85
CA VAL A 187 -4.87 -6.39 -13.16
C VAL A 187 -5.01 -6.93 -14.58
N SER A 188 -4.23 -6.39 -15.53
CA SER A 188 -4.22 -6.89 -16.92
C SER A 188 -3.81 -8.35 -17.01
N GLY A 189 -2.88 -8.81 -16.16
CA GLY A 189 -2.41 -10.20 -16.11
C GLY A 189 -3.46 -11.22 -15.62
N PHE A 190 -4.51 -10.77 -14.94
CA PHE A 190 -5.61 -11.65 -14.49
C PHE A 190 -6.74 -11.79 -15.51
N VAL A 191 -6.67 -11.08 -16.64
CA VAL A 191 -7.65 -11.17 -17.72
C VAL A 191 -7.21 -12.22 -18.73
N SER A 192 -8.02 -13.25 -18.91
CA SER A 192 -7.76 -14.37 -19.82
C SER A 192 -8.70 -14.35 -21.02
N GLY A 193 -8.44 -15.20 -22.02
CA GLY A 193 -9.35 -15.39 -23.16
C GLY A 193 -9.18 -14.41 -24.32
N GLY A 194 -8.00 -13.77 -24.46
CA GLY A 194 -7.68 -12.90 -25.60
C GLY A 194 -8.26 -11.49 -25.50
N GLU A 195 -8.85 -11.13 -24.35
CA GLU A 195 -9.34 -9.77 -24.08
C GLU A 195 -8.17 -8.87 -23.62
N ASN A 196 -8.19 -7.62 -24.08
CA ASN A 196 -7.16 -6.65 -23.64
C ASN A 196 -7.41 -6.21 -22.19
N GLY A 197 -6.60 -6.73 -21.26
CA GLY A 197 -6.73 -6.48 -19.83
C GLY A 197 -6.55 -5.01 -19.45
N LEU A 198 -5.64 -4.29 -20.14
CA LEU A 198 -5.46 -2.85 -19.91
C LEU A 198 -6.70 -2.04 -20.32
N ALA A 199 -7.33 -2.41 -21.45
CA ALA A 199 -8.58 -1.76 -21.87
C ALA A 199 -9.71 -2.02 -20.86
N LEU A 200 -9.80 -3.23 -20.30
CA LEU A 200 -10.74 -3.60 -19.25
C LEU A 200 -10.48 -2.78 -17.98
N PHE A 201 -9.25 -2.69 -17.56
CA PHE A 201 -8.81 -1.86 -16.42
C PHE A 201 -9.23 -0.39 -16.61
N CYS A 202 -8.91 0.20 -17.76
CA CYS A 202 -9.28 1.59 -18.06
C CYS A 202 -10.80 1.84 -18.02
N LYS A 203 -11.60 0.89 -18.51
CA LYS A 203 -13.07 0.96 -18.43
C LYS A 203 -13.59 0.88 -16.99
N ALA A 204 -12.89 0.19 -16.10
CA ALA A 204 -13.25 0.06 -14.71
C ALA A 204 -12.90 1.30 -13.86
N ILE A 205 -11.88 2.10 -14.26
CA ILE A 205 -11.45 3.30 -13.52
C ILE A 205 -12.61 4.22 -13.13
N PRO A 206 -13.55 4.64 -14.02
CA PRO A 206 -14.61 5.57 -13.64
C PRO A 206 -15.54 5.09 -12.53
N TYR A 207 -15.59 3.80 -12.27
CA TYR A 207 -16.36 3.18 -11.20
C TYR A 207 -15.54 2.88 -9.93
N ASN A 208 -14.26 3.21 -9.88
CA ASN A 208 -13.46 2.97 -8.69
C ASN A 208 -13.74 4.03 -7.60
N PHE A 209 -14.95 3.95 -7.03
CA PHE A 209 -15.44 4.96 -6.09
C PHE A 209 -14.57 5.09 -4.85
N TYR A 210 -14.03 3.97 -4.31
CA TYR A 210 -13.23 4.05 -3.09
C TYR A 210 -11.95 4.85 -3.29
N ALA A 211 -11.23 4.63 -4.39
CA ALA A 211 -10.01 5.35 -4.67
C ALA A 211 -10.24 6.86 -4.82
N PHE A 212 -11.21 7.24 -5.67
CA PHE A 212 -11.53 8.64 -5.86
C PHE A 212 -12.07 9.31 -4.59
N PHE A 213 -12.99 8.65 -3.87
CA PHE A 213 -13.57 9.21 -2.66
C PHE A 213 -12.54 9.31 -1.53
N THR A 214 -11.55 8.41 -1.47
CA THR A 214 -10.43 8.53 -0.53
C THR A 214 -9.62 9.79 -0.79
N ILE A 215 -9.26 10.07 -2.04
CA ILE A 215 -8.52 11.26 -2.43
C ILE A 215 -9.34 12.54 -2.13
N LEU A 216 -10.61 12.55 -2.51
CA LEU A 216 -11.49 13.69 -2.27
C LEU A 216 -11.75 13.91 -0.77
N PHE A 217 -11.91 12.83 0.00
CA PHE A 217 -12.06 12.89 1.46
C PHE A 217 -10.81 13.45 2.13
N MET A 218 -9.61 13.04 1.70
CA MET A 218 -8.34 13.61 2.18
C MET A 218 -8.29 15.11 1.97
N PHE A 219 -8.55 15.57 0.73
CA PHE A 219 -8.60 17.01 0.46
C PHE A 219 -9.66 17.70 1.31
N GLY A 220 -10.84 17.09 1.45
CA GLY A 220 -11.93 17.64 2.28
C GLY A 220 -11.51 17.86 3.72
N ILE A 221 -10.95 16.87 4.41
CA ILE A 221 -10.52 17.00 5.81
C ILE A 221 -9.34 17.97 5.98
N VAL A 222 -8.41 18.01 5.02
CA VAL A 222 -7.25 18.90 5.05
C VAL A 222 -7.68 20.37 4.86
N ILE A 223 -8.56 20.64 3.89
CA ILE A 223 -9.04 22.00 3.60
C ILE A 223 -9.96 22.49 4.72
N LEU A 224 -10.85 21.64 5.25
CA LEU A 224 -11.74 21.99 6.36
C LEU A 224 -11.01 22.05 7.71
N GLY A 225 -9.77 21.54 7.79
CA GLY A 225 -8.88 21.67 8.93
C GLY A 225 -9.36 20.91 10.18
N PHE A 226 -9.96 19.72 10.03
CA PHE A 226 -10.40 18.92 11.15
C PHE A 226 -9.87 17.47 11.08
N ASP A 227 -9.76 16.88 12.27
CA ASP A 227 -9.49 15.46 12.46
C ASP A 227 -10.48 14.87 13.47
N PHE A 228 -10.67 13.55 13.45
CA PHE A 228 -11.61 12.87 14.34
C PHE A 228 -11.10 11.52 14.86
N LYS A 229 -11.74 11.00 15.91
CA LYS A 229 -11.39 9.74 16.57
C LYS A 229 -9.92 9.69 17.04
N ALA A 230 -9.16 8.65 16.69
CA ALA A 230 -7.78 8.48 17.14
C ALA A 230 -6.85 9.58 16.59
N MET A 231 -7.01 9.99 15.34
CA MET A 231 -6.17 11.01 14.71
C MET A 231 -6.23 12.34 15.48
N SER A 232 -7.43 12.80 15.90
CA SER A 232 -7.56 14.03 16.69
C SER A 232 -6.85 13.96 18.03
N LYS A 233 -6.71 12.77 18.63
CA LYS A 233 -5.97 12.59 19.90
C LYS A 233 -4.46 12.77 19.70
N TYR A 234 -3.92 12.32 18.57
CA TYR A 234 -2.50 12.53 18.24
C TYR A 234 -2.22 14.00 17.97
N ASP A 235 -3.11 14.69 17.25
CA ASP A 235 -2.98 16.13 16.99
C ASP A 235 -3.04 16.95 18.28
N ALA A 236 -3.94 16.61 19.19
CA ALA A 236 -4.05 17.27 20.51
C ALA A 236 -2.78 17.08 21.36
N ARG A 237 -2.22 15.84 21.39
CA ARG A 237 -0.96 15.56 22.11
C ARG A 237 0.22 16.35 21.55
N LEU A 238 0.29 16.50 20.24
CA LEU A 238 1.33 17.28 19.60
C LEU A 238 1.20 18.76 19.99
N LYS A 239 -0.01 19.33 20.01
CA LYS A 239 -0.27 20.70 20.46
C LYS A 239 0.13 20.92 21.92
N GLU A 240 -0.30 20.03 22.83
CA GLU A 240 0.07 20.12 24.26
C GLU A 240 1.59 20.07 24.46
N TRP A 241 2.28 19.25 23.67
CA TRP A 241 3.73 19.17 23.72
C TRP A 241 4.39 20.48 23.29
N TYR A 242 3.90 21.11 22.20
CA TYR A 242 4.38 22.43 21.75
C TYR A 242 4.16 23.52 22.79
N GLU A 243 2.99 23.56 23.42
CA GLU A 243 2.66 24.52 24.45
C GLU A 243 3.56 24.37 25.69
N ARG A 244 3.90 23.13 26.06
CA ARG A 244 4.78 22.84 27.22
C ARG A 244 6.26 23.14 26.97
N THR A 245 6.71 23.08 25.73
CA THR A 245 8.14 23.10 25.43
C THR A 245 8.71 24.46 25.05
N ASN A 246 7.97 25.50 24.71
CA ASN A 246 8.47 26.88 24.55
C ASN A 246 7.54 27.88 23.84
N GLY A 247 6.28 27.86 24.04
CA GLY A 247 5.42 28.90 23.44
C GLY A 247 5.49 28.98 21.93
N GLY A 248 5.64 27.83 21.25
CA GLY A 248 5.31 27.68 19.83
C GLY A 248 6.40 28.01 18.79
N LYS A 249 7.67 28.19 19.14
CA LYS A 249 8.74 28.35 18.15
C LYS A 249 9.38 27.00 17.82
N LEU A 250 9.01 26.45 16.66
CA LEU A 250 9.50 25.21 16.07
C LEU A 250 10.95 25.25 15.59
N ASP A 251 11.53 26.45 15.46
CA ASP A 251 12.84 26.64 14.81
C ASP A 251 14.04 26.16 15.66
N GLU A 252 13.82 25.80 16.94
CA GLU A 252 14.88 25.39 17.87
C GLU A 252 14.75 23.96 18.41
N VAL A 253 13.77 23.18 17.96
CA VAL A 253 13.62 21.80 18.43
C VAL A 253 14.52 20.91 17.60
N SER A 254 15.67 20.53 18.15
CA SER A 254 16.51 19.48 17.56
C SER A 254 15.71 18.19 17.48
N ASP A 255 15.86 17.45 16.38
CA ASP A 255 15.22 16.14 16.13
C ASP A 255 15.35 15.17 17.34
N THR A 256 16.36 15.34 18.16
CA THR A 256 16.64 14.58 19.38
C THR A 256 15.58 14.75 20.46
N LYS A 257 14.96 15.92 20.61
CA LYS A 257 13.90 16.15 21.63
C LYS A 257 12.54 15.62 21.22
N LEU A 258 12.23 15.60 19.93
CA LEU A 258 11.03 14.93 19.38
C LEU A 258 11.06 13.41 19.56
N GLN A 259 12.25 12.81 19.53
CA GLN A 259 12.46 11.37 19.77
C GLN A 259 12.20 10.93 21.21
N ILE A 260 12.39 11.82 22.19
CA ILE A 260 12.20 11.52 23.63
C ILE A 260 10.70 11.37 24.00
N VAL A 261 9.80 12.00 23.26
CA VAL A 261 8.35 11.94 23.52
C VAL A 261 7.71 10.67 22.95
N GLU A 262 8.32 10.04 21.96
CA GLU A 262 7.89 8.78 21.38
C GLU A 262 8.88 7.66 21.72
N HIS A 263 8.60 6.88 22.75
CA HIS A 263 9.35 5.64 23.05
C HIS A 263 9.15 4.65 21.89
N GLY A 264 10.08 4.63 20.94
CA GLY A 264 10.11 3.68 19.83
C GLY A 264 11.31 3.89 18.94
N VAL A 265 12.32 3.04 19.14
CA VAL A 265 13.44 2.69 18.26
C VAL A 265 13.55 3.57 17.00
N GLY A 266 14.21 4.68 17.12
CA GLY A 266 14.71 5.49 16.01
C GLY A 266 16.22 5.59 16.16
N ALA A 267 16.95 5.18 15.15
CA ALA A 267 18.39 5.37 15.10
C ALA A 267 18.72 6.85 15.38
N LYS A 268 19.63 7.09 16.31
CA LYS A 268 20.21 8.42 16.54
C LYS A 268 20.70 8.95 15.20
N GLN A 269 19.98 9.91 14.62
CA GLN A 269 20.55 10.71 13.54
C GLN A 269 21.69 11.52 14.17
N GLU A 270 22.92 11.12 13.87
CA GLU A 270 24.06 11.97 14.13
C GLU A 270 23.82 13.31 13.45
N GLU A 271 23.84 14.39 14.23
CA GLU A 271 23.84 15.75 13.74
C GLU A 271 24.94 15.92 12.69
N SER A 272 24.59 15.81 11.43
CA SER A 272 25.44 16.27 10.33
C SER A 272 25.44 17.80 10.37
N SER A 273 26.11 18.36 11.36
CA SER A 273 26.42 19.78 11.42
C SER A 273 27.34 20.12 10.27
N LYS A 274 26.88 20.98 9.34
CA LYS A 274 27.62 21.61 8.25
C LYS A 274 27.59 20.97 6.87
N SER A 275 26.63 20.08 6.51
CA SER A 275 26.55 19.72 5.10
C SER A 275 26.01 20.90 4.27
N LYS A 276 26.79 21.36 3.30
CA LYS A 276 26.42 22.36 2.31
C LYS A 276 25.47 21.77 1.23
N GLY A 277 24.63 20.79 1.57
CA GLY A 277 23.72 20.13 0.66
C GLY A 277 22.77 21.12 -0.02
N SER A 278 22.44 20.84 -1.25
CA SER A 278 21.51 21.59 -2.08
C SER A 278 20.19 20.83 -2.29
N VAL A 279 19.13 21.52 -2.66
CA VAL A 279 17.84 20.90 -3.01
C VAL A 279 18.00 19.87 -4.13
N SER A 280 18.93 20.09 -5.06
CA SER A 280 19.22 19.15 -6.14
C SER A 280 19.76 17.80 -5.65
N ASP A 281 20.35 17.75 -4.46
CA ASP A 281 20.87 16.50 -3.87
C ASP A 281 19.75 15.59 -3.32
N LEU A 282 18.53 16.09 -3.23
CA LEU A 282 17.32 15.32 -3.01
C LEU A 282 16.56 15.08 -4.32
N VAL A 283 16.32 16.14 -5.09
CA VAL A 283 15.39 16.10 -6.24
C VAL A 283 15.94 15.26 -7.40
N ILE A 284 17.25 15.38 -7.70
CA ILE A 284 17.84 14.65 -8.83
C ILE A 284 17.80 13.11 -8.60
N PRO A 285 18.22 12.55 -7.45
CA PRO A 285 18.08 11.13 -7.19
C PRO A 285 16.65 10.61 -7.32
N ILE A 286 15.65 11.36 -6.85
CA ILE A 286 14.24 10.99 -6.95
C ILE A 286 13.78 10.97 -8.41
N ILE A 287 14.11 11.98 -9.19
CA ILE A 287 13.78 12.02 -10.62
C ILE A 287 14.46 10.86 -11.35
N MET A 288 15.75 10.60 -11.07
CA MET A 288 16.45 9.46 -11.63
C MET A 288 15.76 8.15 -11.27
N LEU A 289 15.37 7.99 -10.01
CA LEU A 289 14.67 6.79 -9.54
C LEU A 289 13.35 6.57 -10.30
N ILE A 290 12.52 7.62 -10.46
CA ILE A 290 11.27 7.55 -11.23
C ILE A 290 11.55 7.14 -12.69
N ILE A 291 12.48 7.81 -13.36
CA ILE A 291 12.79 7.54 -14.77
C ILE A 291 13.30 6.11 -14.96
N PHE A 292 14.23 5.67 -14.10
CA PHE A 292 14.83 4.34 -14.24
C PHE A 292 13.88 3.22 -13.83
N CYS A 293 13.01 3.43 -12.84
CA CYS A 293 11.98 2.43 -12.51
C CYS A 293 10.97 2.28 -13.66
N MET A 294 10.52 3.39 -14.26
CA MET A 294 9.68 3.33 -15.47
C MET A 294 10.39 2.60 -16.62
N ALA A 295 11.64 2.94 -16.90
CA ALA A 295 12.43 2.28 -17.94
C ALA A 295 12.62 0.78 -17.62
N GLY A 296 12.86 0.42 -16.36
CA GLY A 296 12.98 -0.95 -15.90
C GLY A 296 11.69 -1.76 -16.08
N MET A 297 10.53 -1.15 -15.79
CA MET A 297 9.22 -1.78 -16.03
C MET A 297 9.00 -2.04 -17.53
N VAL A 298 9.20 -1.04 -18.37
CA VAL A 298 9.06 -1.17 -19.83
C VAL A 298 10.05 -2.20 -20.40
N TYR A 299 11.28 -2.24 -19.87
CA TYR A 299 12.27 -3.25 -20.21
C TYR A 299 11.79 -4.66 -19.84
N SER A 300 11.30 -4.85 -18.61
CA SER A 300 10.82 -6.15 -18.15
C SER A 300 9.61 -6.67 -18.93
N GLY A 301 8.84 -5.77 -19.56
CA GLY A 301 7.70 -6.10 -20.42
C GLY A 301 8.06 -6.39 -21.88
N GLY A 302 9.36 -6.43 -22.23
CA GLY A 302 9.83 -6.86 -23.54
C GLY A 302 9.94 -5.76 -24.61
N PHE A 303 9.92 -4.48 -24.24
CA PHE A 303 9.98 -3.36 -25.18
C PHE A 303 11.21 -3.40 -26.11
N PHE A 304 12.36 -3.81 -25.60
CA PHE A 304 13.64 -3.86 -26.35
C PHE A 304 13.94 -5.26 -26.93
N ASP A 305 13.10 -6.25 -26.71
CA ASP A 305 13.30 -7.61 -27.20
C ASP A 305 12.58 -7.80 -28.54
N ALA A 306 13.35 -7.89 -29.62
CA ALA A 306 12.83 -8.05 -30.97
C ALA A 306 12.06 -9.39 -31.19
N SER A 307 12.23 -10.37 -30.30
CA SER A 307 11.48 -11.64 -30.32
C SER A 307 10.16 -11.56 -29.55
N ASN A 308 9.94 -10.51 -28.77
CA ASN A 308 8.74 -10.33 -27.96
C ASN A 308 7.61 -9.66 -28.77
N ALA A 309 6.37 -10.08 -28.54
CA ALA A 309 5.19 -9.47 -29.17
C ALA A 309 5.03 -7.96 -28.84
N ASN A 310 5.57 -7.53 -27.71
CA ASN A 310 5.50 -6.14 -27.22
C ASN A 310 6.66 -5.26 -27.74
N TYR A 311 7.51 -5.78 -28.64
CA TYR A 311 8.66 -5.02 -29.15
C TYR A 311 8.27 -3.63 -29.68
N MET A 312 8.95 -2.58 -29.18
CA MET A 312 8.72 -1.17 -29.53
C MET A 312 7.29 -0.67 -29.28
N ASN A 313 6.46 -1.40 -28.55
CA ASN A 313 5.15 -0.97 -28.10
C ASN A 313 5.18 -0.64 -26.60
N PHE A 314 5.17 0.65 -26.28
CA PHE A 314 5.28 1.13 -24.90
C PHE A 314 4.09 0.65 -24.03
N VAL A 315 2.86 0.72 -24.57
CA VAL A 315 1.64 0.41 -23.82
C VAL A 315 1.58 -1.07 -23.47
N ASP A 316 1.81 -1.94 -24.45
CA ASP A 316 1.75 -3.38 -24.24
C ASP A 316 2.95 -3.88 -23.41
N SER A 317 4.14 -3.30 -23.59
CA SER A 317 5.30 -3.61 -22.74
C SER A 317 5.05 -3.18 -21.30
N PHE A 318 4.44 -2.02 -21.07
CA PHE A 318 4.12 -1.59 -19.71
C PHE A 318 3.04 -2.47 -19.09
N ALA A 319 1.99 -2.82 -19.82
CA ALA A 319 0.92 -3.72 -19.37
C ALA A 319 1.42 -5.15 -19.06
N GLY A 320 2.41 -5.63 -19.81
CA GLY A 320 3.06 -6.93 -19.59
C GLY A 320 4.29 -6.88 -18.68
N SER A 321 4.54 -5.76 -17.98
CA SER A 321 5.73 -5.60 -17.15
C SER A 321 5.69 -6.46 -15.88
N ASN A 322 6.88 -6.94 -15.46
CA ASN A 322 7.09 -7.48 -14.12
C ASN A 322 7.58 -6.34 -13.21
N ALA A 323 6.68 -5.80 -12.38
CA ALA A 323 6.98 -4.65 -11.53
C ALA A 323 8.14 -4.94 -10.56
N SER A 324 8.19 -6.11 -9.94
CA SER A 324 9.28 -6.49 -9.03
C SER A 324 10.66 -6.40 -9.69
N ILE A 325 10.81 -6.98 -10.89
CA ILE A 325 12.06 -6.93 -11.66
C ILE A 325 12.34 -5.50 -12.14
N GLY A 326 11.33 -4.81 -12.66
CA GLY A 326 11.46 -3.44 -13.16
C GLY A 326 11.93 -2.47 -12.08
N LEU A 327 11.38 -2.58 -10.88
CA LEU A 327 11.77 -1.75 -9.72
C LEU A 327 13.20 -2.04 -9.26
N VAL A 328 13.63 -3.32 -9.25
CA VAL A 328 15.01 -3.69 -8.91
C VAL A 328 15.99 -3.10 -9.90
N ILE A 329 15.77 -3.30 -11.22
CA ILE A 329 16.67 -2.78 -12.26
C ILE A 329 16.74 -1.26 -12.18
N GLY A 330 15.59 -0.60 -12.10
CA GLY A 330 15.50 0.85 -12.05
C GLY A 330 16.15 1.46 -10.81
N SER A 331 15.88 0.90 -9.65
CA SER A 331 16.45 1.40 -8.39
C SER A 331 17.95 1.18 -8.28
N LEU A 332 18.48 0.04 -8.75
CA LEU A 332 19.93 -0.21 -8.81
C LEU A 332 20.63 0.79 -9.73
N ALA A 333 20.06 1.05 -10.92
CA ALA A 333 20.60 2.07 -11.84
C ALA A 333 20.60 3.46 -11.17
N ALA A 334 19.51 3.84 -10.53
CA ALA A 334 19.39 5.09 -9.79
C ALA A 334 20.40 5.19 -8.64
N LEU A 335 20.61 4.09 -7.88
CA LEU A 335 21.59 4.04 -6.79
C LEU A 335 23.01 4.28 -7.30
N ILE A 336 23.42 3.55 -8.35
CA ILE A 336 24.76 3.67 -8.94
C ILE A 336 25.00 5.12 -9.41
N LEU A 337 24.03 5.71 -10.11
CA LEU A 337 24.14 7.07 -10.60
C LEU A 337 24.10 8.10 -9.47
N THR A 338 23.35 7.85 -8.39
CA THR A 338 23.33 8.71 -7.20
C THR A 338 24.68 8.72 -6.52
N ILE A 339 25.30 7.55 -6.31
CA ILE A 339 26.66 7.44 -5.73
C ILE A 339 27.66 8.17 -6.63
N LEU A 340 27.61 7.93 -7.94
CA LEU A 340 28.51 8.58 -8.90
C LEU A 340 28.34 10.11 -8.87
N MET A 341 27.10 10.59 -8.88
CA MET A 341 26.78 12.02 -8.81
C MET A 341 27.37 12.67 -7.54
N PHE A 342 27.18 12.06 -6.37
CA PHE A 342 27.69 12.63 -5.12
C PHE A 342 29.21 12.59 -5.04
N THR A 343 29.84 11.53 -5.54
CA THR A 343 31.30 11.38 -5.57
C THR A 343 31.94 12.38 -6.54
N VAL A 344 31.42 12.51 -7.78
CA VAL A 344 31.93 13.45 -8.78
C VAL A 344 31.76 14.90 -8.33
N ARG A 345 30.60 15.23 -7.75
CA ARG A 345 30.34 16.57 -7.19
C ARG A 345 31.07 16.83 -5.87
N LYS A 346 31.78 15.84 -5.34
CA LYS A 346 32.47 15.90 -4.04
C LYS A 346 31.52 16.32 -2.90
N THR A 347 30.22 15.98 -3.03
CA THR A 347 29.22 16.25 -2.00
C THR A 347 29.36 15.24 -0.87
N LEU A 348 29.70 13.98 -1.19
CA LEU A 348 29.91 12.90 -0.27
C LEU A 348 31.14 12.07 -0.68
N PRO A 349 32.11 11.80 0.23
CA PRO A 349 33.20 10.86 -0.01
C PRO A 349 32.68 9.46 -0.30
N PHE A 350 33.41 8.68 -1.10
CA PHE A 350 32.97 7.34 -1.51
C PHE A 350 32.81 6.36 -0.33
N ASP A 351 33.70 6.41 0.63
CA ASP A 351 33.63 5.59 1.86
C ASP A 351 32.41 5.93 2.70
N GLU A 352 32.05 7.21 2.81
CA GLU A 352 30.81 7.64 3.47
C GLU A 352 29.55 7.22 2.67
N ALA A 353 29.61 7.23 1.35
CA ALA A 353 28.54 6.72 0.51
C ALA A 353 28.33 5.22 0.75
N MET A 354 29.40 4.42 0.79
CA MET A 354 29.30 2.99 1.08
C MET A 354 28.76 2.71 2.49
N SER A 355 29.16 3.46 3.49
CA SER A 355 28.59 3.33 4.85
C SER A 355 27.09 3.68 4.92
N SER A 356 26.63 4.56 4.05
CA SER A 356 25.22 4.94 3.97
C SER A 356 24.33 3.82 3.42
N LEU A 357 24.88 2.90 2.62
CA LEU A 357 24.14 1.72 2.15
C LEU A 357 23.73 0.83 3.31
N ILE A 358 24.66 0.58 4.25
CA ILE A 358 24.39 -0.24 5.45
C ILE A 358 23.31 0.44 6.30
N LYS A 359 23.41 1.75 6.55
CA LYS A 359 22.40 2.50 7.31
C LYS A 359 21.04 2.49 6.63
N GLY A 360 21.00 2.53 5.31
CA GLY A 360 19.77 2.42 4.52
C GLY A 360 19.12 1.04 4.68
N PHE A 361 19.91 -0.03 4.65
CA PHE A 361 19.43 -1.38 4.91
C PHE A 361 18.88 -1.51 6.34
N GLU A 362 19.63 -1.08 7.35
CA GLU A 362 19.19 -1.10 8.75
C GLU A 362 17.85 -0.39 8.95
N ALA A 363 17.62 0.72 8.26
CA ALA A 363 16.36 1.45 8.33
C ALA A 363 15.16 0.66 7.77
N MET A 364 15.40 -0.27 6.84
CA MET A 364 14.34 -1.10 6.22
C MET A 364 14.12 -2.43 6.94
N VAL A 365 15.00 -2.84 7.87
CA VAL A 365 14.88 -4.13 8.59
C VAL A 365 13.49 -4.34 9.23
N PRO A 366 12.88 -3.35 9.92
CA PRO A 366 11.55 -3.54 10.48
C PRO A 366 10.48 -3.86 9.43
N ALA A 367 10.49 -3.15 8.29
CA ALA A 367 9.55 -3.39 7.20
C ALA A 367 9.78 -4.77 6.56
N ILE A 368 11.04 -5.14 6.30
CA ILE A 368 11.43 -6.45 5.76
C ILE A 368 10.91 -7.58 6.65
N LEU A 369 11.09 -7.46 7.98
CA LEU A 369 10.65 -8.47 8.93
C LEU A 369 9.13 -8.62 8.94
N ILE A 370 8.39 -7.50 8.97
CA ILE A 370 6.91 -7.57 8.95
C ILE A 370 6.42 -8.16 7.64
N LEU A 371 6.97 -7.72 6.49
CA LEU A 371 6.60 -8.28 5.18
C LEU A 371 6.86 -9.78 5.10
N THR A 372 8.03 -10.23 5.56
CA THR A 372 8.37 -11.67 5.60
C THR A 372 7.33 -12.47 6.39
N LEU A 373 6.95 -11.99 7.58
CA LEU A 373 5.93 -12.65 8.40
C LEU A 373 4.54 -12.56 7.77
N ALA A 374 4.16 -11.43 7.16
CA ALA A 374 2.88 -11.25 6.49
C ALA A 374 2.72 -12.19 5.29
N TRP A 375 3.73 -12.30 4.43
CA TRP A 375 3.74 -13.25 3.31
C TRP A 375 3.71 -14.70 3.79
N THR A 376 4.40 -15.02 4.89
CA THR A 376 4.34 -16.37 5.48
C THR A 376 2.93 -16.66 6.01
N LEU A 377 2.28 -15.72 6.68
CA LEU A 377 0.89 -15.86 7.13
C LEU A 377 -0.06 -16.05 5.94
N LYS A 378 0.12 -15.26 4.87
CA LYS A 378 -0.62 -15.42 3.62
C LYS A 378 -0.42 -16.83 3.05
N SER A 379 0.81 -17.31 2.97
CA SER A 379 1.15 -18.65 2.50
C SER A 379 0.44 -19.75 3.31
N MET A 380 0.39 -19.61 4.65
CA MET A 380 -0.38 -20.53 5.51
C MET A 380 -1.89 -20.47 5.22
N THR A 381 -2.41 -19.27 5.00
CA THR A 381 -3.84 -19.07 4.68
C THR A 381 -4.21 -19.65 3.32
N ASP A 382 -3.34 -19.49 2.32
CA ASP A 382 -3.51 -20.05 0.98
C ASP A 382 -3.47 -21.59 1.02
N SER A 383 -2.56 -22.18 1.79
CA SER A 383 -2.48 -23.65 1.95
C SER A 383 -3.73 -24.26 2.57
N LEU A 384 -4.48 -23.48 3.35
CA LEU A 384 -5.76 -23.86 3.91
C LEU A 384 -6.95 -23.66 2.95
N GLY A 385 -6.72 -23.20 1.71
CA GLY A 385 -7.78 -23.03 0.71
C GLY A 385 -8.74 -21.89 1.01
N ALA A 386 -8.25 -20.81 1.63
CA ALA A 386 -9.09 -19.64 1.94
C ALA A 386 -9.64 -18.98 0.67
N ALA A 387 -8.83 -18.91 -0.37
CA ALA A 387 -9.21 -18.36 -1.67
C ALA A 387 -10.35 -19.15 -2.32
N GLU A 388 -10.24 -20.49 -2.33
CA GLU A 388 -11.23 -21.41 -2.87
C GLU A 388 -12.54 -21.33 -2.10
N TYR A 389 -12.49 -21.21 -0.77
CA TYR A 389 -13.67 -21.03 0.06
C TYR A 389 -14.41 -19.74 -0.30
N VAL A 390 -13.72 -18.60 -0.35
CA VAL A 390 -14.32 -17.29 -0.70
C VAL A 390 -14.88 -17.33 -2.11
N SER A 391 -14.16 -17.90 -3.07
CA SER A 391 -14.60 -18.09 -4.46
C SER A 391 -15.94 -18.83 -4.53
N THR A 392 -16.06 -19.95 -3.79
CA THR A 392 -17.28 -20.76 -3.74
C THR A 392 -18.46 -19.97 -3.17
N VAL A 393 -18.24 -19.21 -2.09
CA VAL A 393 -19.28 -18.38 -1.47
C VAL A 393 -19.78 -17.30 -2.43
N VAL A 394 -18.87 -16.61 -3.13
CA VAL A 394 -19.25 -15.58 -4.12
C VAL A 394 -20.00 -16.17 -5.30
N ALA A 395 -19.48 -17.26 -5.88
CA ALA A 395 -20.12 -17.90 -7.04
C ALA A 395 -21.54 -18.42 -6.72
N SER A 396 -21.75 -18.98 -5.53
CA SER A 396 -23.07 -19.45 -5.12
C SER A 396 -24.10 -18.33 -4.90
N SER A 397 -23.64 -17.13 -4.59
CA SER A 397 -24.52 -15.96 -4.33
C SER A 397 -24.91 -15.20 -5.60
N ALA A 398 -24.24 -15.47 -6.74
CA ALA A 398 -24.36 -14.64 -7.95
C ALA A 398 -25.71 -14.72 -8.67
N SER A 399 -26.45 -15.84 -8.56
CA SER A 399 -27.67 -16.06 -9.37
C SER A 399 -28.92 -15.29 -8.90
N GLU A 400 -28.99 -14.93 -7.62
CA GLU A 400 -30.20 -14.35 -7.02
C GLU A 400 -30.12 -12.83 -6.78
N LEU A 401 -28.90 -12.25 -6.78
CA LEU A 401 -28.66 -10.87 -6.35
C LEU A 401 -27.83 -10.07 -7.35
N GLN A 402 -28.01 -10.28 -8.65
CA GLN A 402 -27.14 -9.68 -9.70
C GLN A 402 -26.94 -8.17 -9.57
N MET A 403 -28.02 -7.41 -9.28
CA MET A 403 -27.93 -5.94 -9.13
C MET A 403 -27.16 -5.52 -7.88
N LEU A 404 -27.12 -6.34 -6.83
CA LEU A 404 -26.36 -6.08 -5.60
C LEU A 404 -24.94 -6.64 -5.67
N LEU A 405 -24.63 -7.45 -6.67
CA LEU A 405 -23.36 -8.16 -6.76
C LEU A 405 -22.14 -7.24 -6.75
N PRO A 406 -22.11 -6.06 -7.41
CA PRO A 406 -20.99 -5.14 -7.28
C PRO A 406 -20.74 -4.71 -5.83
N ALA A 407 -21.79 -4.40 -5.07
CA ALA A 407 -21.65 -4.02 -3.67
C ALA A 407 -21.20 -5.20 -2.79
N ILE A 408 -21.69 -6.41 -3.06
CA ILE A 408 -21.27 -7.64 -2.38
C ILE A 408 -19.79 -7.92 -2.69
N ILE A 409 -19.39 -7.86 -3.96
CA ILE A 409 -17.99 -8.04 -4.39
C ILE A 409 -17.08 -7.02 -3.70
N PHE A 410 -17.51 -5.75 -3.60
CA PHE A 410 -16.74 -4.74 -2.86
C PHE A 410 -16.48 -5.17 -1.41
N LEU A 411 -17.51 -5.65 -0.70
CA LEU A 411 -17.34 -6.10 0.69
C LEU A 411 -16.48 -7.36 0.80
N VAL A 412 -16.69 -8.32 -0.10
CA VAL A 412 -15.91 -9.57 -0.12
C VAL A 412 -14.44 -9.27 -0.43
N ALA A 413 -14.19 -8.42 -1.41
CA ALA A 413 -12.83 -7.99 -1.75
C ALA A 413 -12.17 -7.24 -0.59
N ALA A 414 -12.90 -6.34 0.07
CA ALA A 414 -12.41 -5.61 1.23
C ALA A 414 -12.09 -6.55 2.40
N PHE A 415 -12.96 -7.53 2.67
CA PHE A 415 -12.73 -8.52 3.71
C PHE A 415 -11.54 -9.43 3.38
N LEU A 416 -11.46 -9.92 2.14
CA LEU A 416 -10.38 -10.82 1.71
C LEU A 416 -9.03 -10.09 1.74
N ALA A 417 -8.94 -8.89 1.18
CA ALA A 417 -7.71 -8.09 1.22
C ALA A 417 -7.31 -7.71 2.66
N PHE A 418 -8.29 -7.38 3.51
CA PHE A 418 -8.04 -7.14 4.93
C PHE A 418 -7.45 -8.37 5.63
N ALA A 419 -8.01 -9.56 5.36
CA ALA A 419 -7.61 -10.81 5.99
C ALA A 419 -6.27 -11.35 5.47
N THR A 420 -5.95 -11.10 4.19
CA THR A 420 -4.71 -11.58 3.55
C THR A 420 -3.59 -10.54 3.53
N GLY A 421 -3.91 -9.26 3.76
CA GLY A 421 -2.96 -8.16 3.68
C GLY A 421 -2.46 -7.88 2.26
N THR A 422 -3.24 -8.25 1.23
CA THR A 422 -2.83 -8.02 -0.16
C THR A 422 -4.01 -7.78 -1.10
N SER A 423 -3.94 -6.67 -1.82
CA SER A 423 -4.85 -6.40 -2.92
C SER A 423 -4.61 -7.29 -4.13
N TRP A 424 -3.35 -7.59 -4.43
CA TRP A 424 -2.94 -8.39 -5.60
C TRP A 424 -3.49 -9.82 -5.56
N GLY A 425 -3.40 -10.49 -4.41
CA GLY A 425 -3.99 -11.81 -4.22
C GLY A 425 -5.50 -11.80 -4.37
N THR A 426 -6.15 -10.74 -3.88
CA THR A 426 -7.60 -10.55 -4.00
C THR A 426 -8.02 -10.38 -5.47
N PHE A 427 -7.25 -9.63 -6.28
CA PHE A 427 -7.51 -9.49 -7.72
C PHE A 427 -7.42 -10.83 -8.44
N GLY A 428 -6.36 -11.61 -8.16
CA GLY A 428 -6.15 -12.91 -8.79
C GLY A 428 -7.30 -13.90 -8.56
N ILE A 429 -8.02 -13.75 -7.45
CA ILE A 429 -9.16 -14.60 -7.11
C ILE A 429 -10.46 -14.04 -7.70
N LEU A 430 -10.78 -12.77 -7.43
CA LEU A 430 -12.11 -12.25 -7.69
C LEU A 430 -12.31 -11.69 -9.10
N ILE A 431 -11.27 -11.18 -9.78
CA ILE A 431 -11.41 -10.68 -11.15
C ILE A 431 -11.83 -11.80 -12.13
N PRO A 432 -11.17 -12.98 -12.15
CA PRO A 432 -11.63 -14.10 -12.97
C PRO A 432 -13.07 -14.51 -12.69
N ILE A 433 -13.50 -14.45 -11.43
CA ILE A 433 -14.89 -14.76 -11.04
C ILE A 433 -15.86 -13.72 -11.62
N CYS A 434 -15.54 -12.42 -11.50
CA CYS A 434 -16.36 -11.35 -12.11
C CYS A 434 -16.50 -11.53 -13.61
N ILE A 435 -15.43 -11.95 -14.29
CA ILE A 435 -15.40 -12.22 -15.73
C ILE A 435 -16.30 -13.43 -16.07
N ALA A 436 -16.24 -14.48 -15.28
CA ALA A 436 -17.04 -15.70 -15.49
C ALA A 436 -18.53 -15.51 -15.20
N VAL A 437 -18.86 -14.74 -14.15
CA VAL A 437 -20.27 -14.47 -13.75
C VAL A 437 -20.99 -13.56 -14.74
N PHE A 438 -20.29 -12.58 -15.30
CA PHE A 438 -20.82 -11.62 -16.26
C PHE A 438 -20.12 -11.74 -17.62
N PRO A 439 -20.58 -12.63 -18.51
CA PRO A 439 -19.95 -12.81 -19.81
C PRO A 439 -20.23 -11.64 -20.77
N GLY A 440 -19.28 -11.36 -21.65
CA GLY A 440 -19.44 -10.42 -22.75
C GLY A 440 -19.44 -8.94 -22.34
N ALA A 441 -20.35 -8.16 -22.93
CA ALA A 441 -20.40 -6.70 -22.78
C ALA A 441 -21.36 -6.22 -21.67
N ASP A 442 -21.72 -7.07 -20.71
CA ASP A 442 -22.61 -6.68 -19.60
C ASP A 442 -21.98 -5.53 -18.78
N PRO A 443 -22.69 -4.39 -18.59
CA PRO A 443 -22.21 -3.30 -17.74
C PRO A 443 -21.86 -3.72 -16.31
N LEU A 444 -22.60 -4.69 -15.74
CA LEU A 444 -22.32 -5.23 -14.40
C LEU A 444 -20.93 -5.87 -14.29
N ARG A 445 -20.39 -6.41 -15.39
CA ARG A 445 -19.03 -6.94 -15.42
C ARG A 445 -18.00 -5.88 -15.06
N ILE A 446 -18.04 -4.73 -15.73
CA ILE A 446 -17.12 -3.61 -15.49
C ILE A 446 -17.29 -3.04 -14.08
N ILE A 447 -18.55 -2.85 -13.66
CA ILE A 447 -18.87 -2.34 -12.32
C ILE A 447 -18.37 -3.30 -11.25
N SER A 448 -18.54 -4.62 -11.43
CA SER A 448 -18.09 -5.65 -10.49
C SER A 448 -16.57 -5.77 -10.42
N ILE A 449 -15.88 -5.70 -11.56
CA ILE A 449 -14.41 -5.65 -11.59
C ILE A 449 -13.91 -4.40 -10.86
N SER A 450 -14.52 -3.25 -11.11
CA SER A 450 -14.18 -2.03 -10.40
C SER A 450 -14.47 -2.13 -8.89
N ALA A 451 -15.58 -2.76 -8.52
CA ALA A 451 -15.92 -3.01 -7.12
C ALA A 451 -14.90 -3.95 -6.44
N CYS A 452 -14.42 -4.97 -7.15
CA CYS A 452 -13.34 -5.83 -6.69
C CYS A 452 -12.05 -5.01 -6.45
N MET A 453 -11.65 -4.20 -7.42
CA MET A 453 -10.47 -3.35 -7.33
C MET A 453 -10.58 -2.35 -6.16
N ALA A 454 -11.71 -1.67 -6.06
CA ALA A 454 -12.00 -0.71 -4.99
C ALA A 454 -12.05 -1.36 -3.59
N GLY A 455 -12.67 -2.53 -3.50
CA GLY A 455 -12.78 -3.30 -2.27
C GLY A 455 -11.43 -3.83 -1.80
N ALA A 456 -10.63 -4.36 -2.71
CA ALA A 456 -9.30 -4.85 -2.39
C ALA A 456 -8.39 -3.73 -1.88
N VAL A 457 -8.38 -2.56 -2.53
CA VAL A 457 -7.66 -1.37 -2.04
C VAL A 457 -8.18 -0.95 -0.66
N CYS A 458 -9.49 -0.97 -0.44
CA CYS A 458 -10.08 -0.63 0.86
C CYS A 458 -9.62 -1.58 1.97
N GLY A 459 -9.66 -2.89 1.72
CA GLY A 459 -9.28 -3.92 2.68
C GLY A 459 -7.80 -3.87 3.02
N ASP A 460 -6.96 -3.73 2.01
CA ASP A 460 -5.53 -3.56 2.11
C ASP A 460 -5.18 -2.30 2.94
N HIS A 461 -5.75 -1.17 2.59
CA HIS A 461 -5.58 0.14 3.24
C HIS A 461 -5.97 0.15 4.73
N ILE A 462 -6.78 -0.77 5.23
CA ILE A 462 -7.15 -0.89 6.65
C ILE A 462 -6.50 -2.07 7.36
N SER A 463 -5.77 -2.92 6.63
CA SER A 463 -5.17 -4.13 7.17
C SER A 463 -3.86 -3.84 7.92
N PRO A 464 -3.69 -4.34 9.14
CA PRO A 464 -2.42 -4.22 9.87
C PRO A 464 -1.32 -5.15 9.35
N ILE A 465 -1.64 -6.02 8.40
CA ILE A 465 -0.68 -6.94 7.78
C ILE A 465 -0.43 -6.57 6.30
N SER A 466 -1.00 -5.45 5.84
CA SER A 466 -0.78 -4.94 4.50
C SER A 466 0.63 -4.40 4.33
N ASP A 467 1.25 -4.76 3.22
CA ASP A 467 2.58 -4.29 2.84
C ASP A 467 2.61 -2.78 2.57
N THR A 468 1.60 -2.20 1.91
CA THR A 468 1.53 -0.75 1.68
C THR A 468 1.37 0.03 2.98
N THR A 469 0.50 -0.42 3.89
CA THR A 469 0.30 0.19 5.21
C THR A 469 1.58 0.10 6.06
N ILE A 470 2.32 -1.00 5.96
CA ILE A 470 3.63 -1.18 6.59
C ILE A 470 4.63 -0.16 6.04
N MET A 471 4.70 -0.01 4.71
CA MET A 471 5.62 0.92 4.06
C MET A 471 5.27 2.38 4.30
N ALA A 472 4.00 2.74 4.32
CA ALA A 472 3.55 4.09 4.68
C ALA A 472 3.97 4.43 6.12
N SER A 473 3.84 3.47 7.04
CA SER A 473 4.32 3.59 8.41
C SER A 473 5.83 3.82 8.47
N ALA A 474 6.61 3.04 7.70
CA ALA A 474 8.06 3.16 7.63
C ALA A 474 8.49 4.49 7.01
N GLY A 475 7.86 4.91 5.91
CA GLY A 475 8.12 6.20 5.25
C GLY A 475 7.87 7.39 6.15
N ALA A 476 6.80 7.36 6.95
CA ALA A 476 6.47 8.40 7.92
C ALA A 476 7.25 8.27 9.25
N GLU A 477 7.99 7.17 9.46
CA GLU A 477 8.55 6.77 10.78
C GLU A 477 7.48 6.77 11.88
N CYS A 478 6.30 6.28 11.55
CA CYS A 478 5.18 6.14 12.47
C CYS A 478 5.14 4.72 13.05
N LYS A 479 4.71 4.57 14.31
CA LYS A 479 4.41 3.24 14.85
C LYS A 479 3.27 2.61 14.03
N HIS A 480 3.51 1.46 13.44
CA HIS A 480 2.59 0.81 12.51
C HIS A 480 1.16 0.67 13.08
N VAL A 481 1.01 0.18 14.31
CA VAL A 481 -0.32 0.07 14.95
C VAL A 481 -0.99 1.43 15.19
N HIS A 482 -0.21 2.50 15.44
CA HIS A 482 -0.77 3.84 15.56
C HIS A 482 -1.32 4.32 14.22
N HIS A 483 -0.58 4.09 13.15
CA HIS A 483 -1.03 4.39 11.79
C HIS A 483 -2.33 3.67 11.47
N VAL A 484 -2.37 2.33 11.57
CA VAL A 484 -3.56 1.52 11.30
C VAL A 484 -4.76 2.00 12.12
N SER A 485 -4.60 2.16 13.44
CA SER A 485 -5.70 2.56 14.33
C SER A 485 -6.21 3.98 14.08
N SER A 486 -5.36 4.89 13.62
CA SER A 486 -5.74 6.27 13.30
C SER A 486 -6.40 6.40 11.94
N GLN A 487 -5.99 5.60 10.95
CA GLN A 487 -6.50 5.57 9.58
C GLN A 487 -7.85 4.88 9.47
N LEU A 488 -8.06 3.80 10.23
CA LEU A 488 -9.26 2.96 10.16
C LEU A 488 -10.59 3.71 10.15
N PRO A 489 -10.86 4.72 11.03
CA PRO A 489 -12.12 5.47 10.98
C PRO A 489 -12.32 6.27 9.69
N TYR A 490 -11.24 6.73 9.06
CA TYR A 490 -11.27 7.48 7.80
C TYR A 490 -11.64 6.55 6.64
N ALA A 491 -10.92 5.45 6.53
CA ALA A 491 -11.15 4.45 5.48
C ALA A 491 -12.56 3.82 5.58
N ILE A 492 -13.04 3.47 6.79
CA ILE A 492 -14.41 2.97 6.99
C ILE A 492 -15.46 3.99 6.55
N THR A 493 -15.24 5.29 6.81
CA THR A 493 -16.18 6.32 6.36
C THR A 493 -16.29 6.33 4.84
N VAL A 494 -15.16 6.30 4.14
CA VAL A 494 -15.12 6.26 2.67
C VAL A 494 -15.66 4.94 2.15
N ALA A 495 -15.35 3.82 2.79
CA ALA A 495 -15.85 2.50 2.43
C ALA A 495 -17.38 2.43 2.49
N ALA A 496 -18.00 3.00 3.53
CA ALA A 496 -19.46 3.03 3.64
C ALA A 496 -20.11 3.85 2.51
N VAL A 497 -19.53 5.01 2.16
CA VAL A 497 -20.01 5.80 1.02
C VAL A 497 -19.84 5.05 -0.29
N SER A 498 -18.70 4.39 -0.50
CA SER A 498 -18.40 3.61 -1.70
C SER A 498 -19.34 2.41 -1.85
N PHE A 499 -19.58 1.68 -0.76
CA PHE A 499 -20.52 0.57 -0.72
C PHE A 499 -21.93 0.98 -1.17
N LEU A 500 -22.47 2.07 -0.59
CA LEU A 500 -23.77 2.60 -0.98
C LEU A 500 -23.78 3.06 -2.44
N THR A 501 -22.66 3.61 -2.92
CA THR A 501 -22.54 4.03 -4.33
C THR A 501 -22.51 2.83 -5.27
N PHE A 502 -21.88 1.70 -4.89
CA PHE A 502 -21.92 0.46 -5.67
C PHE A 502 -23.33 -0.15 -5.73
N ILE A 503 -24.13 -0.01 -4.67
CA ILE A 503 -25.55 -0.39 -4.71
C ILE A 503 -26.27 0.43 -5.80
N VAL A 504 -26.10 1.75 -5.80
CA VAL A 504 -26.72 2.63 -6.82
C VAL A 504 -26.24 2.26 -8.22
N ALA A 505 -24.93 2.03 -8.40
CA ALA A 505 -24.37 1.63 -9.70
C ALA A 505 -24.96 0.32 -10.20
N GLY A 506 -25.15 -0.66 -9.31
CA GLY A 506 -25.77 -1.94 -9.64
C GLY A 506 -27.24 -1.79 -10.06
N PHE A 507 -28.03 -0.95 -9.38
CA PHE A 507 -29.43 -0.72 -9.76
C PHE A 507 -29.59 0.11 -11.03
N THR A 508 -28.64 0.97 -11.37
CA THR A 508 -28.69 1.86 -12.53
C THR A 508 -28.01 1.32 -13.78
N HIS A 509 -27.40 0.11 -13.72
CA HIS A 509 -26.63 -0.46 -14.83
C HIS A 509 -27.42 -0.55 -16.15
N THR A 510 -28.75 -0.80 -16.07
CA THR A 510 -29.64 -0.91 -17.25
C THR A 510 -29.79 0.39 -18.02
N LEU A 511 -29.46 1.55 -17.43
CA LEU A 511 -29.49 2.86 -18.08
C LEU A 511 -28.28 3.12 -18.97
N GLY A 512 -27.35 2.14 -19.09
CA GLY A 512 -26.09 2.23 -19.81
C GLY A 512 -24.95 2.76 -18.93
N MET A 513 -23.72 2.40 -19.29
CA MET A 513 -22.52 2.65 -18.47
C MET A 513 -22.33 4.13 -18.10
N VAL A 514 -22.45 5.03 -19.07
CA VAL A 514 -22.19 6.47 -18.82
C VAL A 514 -23.23 7.06 -17.87
N THR A 515 -24.52 6.77 -18.11
CA THR A 515 -25.61 7.28 -17.27
C THR A 515 -25.53 6.72 -15.86
N SER A 516 -25.27 5.42 -15.71
CA SER A 516 -25.06 4.77 -14.42
C SER A 516 -23.87 5.39 -13.66
N ALA A 517 -22.76 5.63 -14.34
CA ALA A 517 -21.60 6.30 -13.73
C ALA A 517 -21.97 7.70 -13.22
N ILE A 518 -22.62 8.52 -14.04
CA ILE A 518 -23.01 9.90 -13.67
C ILE A 518 -23.92 9.89 -12.43
N ILE A 519 -24.96 9.04 -12.42
CA ILE A 519 -25.89 8.94 -11.29
C ILE A 519 -25.14 8.51 -10.02
N SER A 520 -24.30 7.51 -10.14
CA SER A 520 -23.51 6.97 -9.02
C SER A 520 -22.54 8.02 -8.46
N TRP A 521 -21.88 8.79 -9.34
CA TRP A 521 -21.02 9.89 -8.94
C TRP A 521 -21.76 11.00 -8.21
N ILE A 522 -22.91 11.42 -8.72
CA ILE A 522 -23.75 12.45 -8.08
C ILE A 522 -24.17 11.99 -6.68
N PHE A 523 -24.66 10.75 -6.58
CA PHE A 523 -25.05 10.15 -5.29
C PHE A 523 -23.86 10.06 -4.33
N GLY A 524 -22.75 9.48 -4.77
CA GLY A 524 -21.56 9.27 -3.95
C GLY A 524 -20.95 10.60 -3.46
N MET A 525 -20.87 11.61 -4.33
CA MET A 525 -20.39 12.94 -3.96
C MET A 525 -21.30 13.64 -2.94
N ALA A 526 -22.63 13.50 -3.08
CA ALA A 526 -23.59 14.02 -2.10
C ALA A 526 -23.40 13.35 -0.74
N MET A 527 -23.25 12.01 -0.71
CA MET A 527 -22.98 11.24 0.52
C MET A 527 -21.65 11.60 1.14
N LEU A 528 -20.58 11.74 0.34
CA LEU A 528 -19.26 12.15 0.83
C LEU A 528 -19.28 13.55 1.41
N GLY A 529 -19.95 14.50 0.73
CA GLY A 529 -20.15 15.86 1.22
C GLY A 529 -20.93 15.88 2.54
N PHE A 530 -21.98 15.08 2.66
CA PHE A 530 -22.73 14.91 3.90
C PHE A 530 -21.86 14.35 5.03
N ALA A 531 -21.06 13.31 4.74
CA ALA A 531 -20.15 12.72 5.71
C ALA A 531 -19.12 13.74 6.22
N LEU A 532 -18.48 14.51 5.31
CA LEU A 532 -17.54 15.57 5.66
C LEU A 532 -18.19 16.67 6.50
N PHE A 533 -19.38 17.13 6.12
CA PHE A 533 -20.12 18.13 6.87
C PHE A 533 -20.48 17.63 8.28
N TYR A 534 -21.03 16.43 8.40
CA TYR A 534 -21.42 15.85 9.68
C TYR A 534 -20.21 15.65 10.61
N LEU A 535 -19.11 15.10 10.10
CA LEU A 535 -17.89 14.86 10.86
C LEU A 535 -17.23 16.17 11.31
N ASN A 536 -17.17 17.19 10.45
CA ASN A 536 -16.65 18.51 10.78
C ASN A 536 -17.50 19.17 11.89
N LYS A 537 -18.84 19.13 11.77
CA LYS A 537 -19.73 19.66 12.82
C LYS A 537 -19.50 18.95 14.15
N ARG A 538 -19.37 17.62 14.15
CA ARG A 538 -19.15 16.82 15.35
C ARG A 538 -17.77 17.04 15.98
N SER A 539 -16.74 17.31 15.17
CA SER A 539 -15.39 17.59 15.68
C SER A 539 -15.31 18.96 16.40
N LYS A 540 -16.13 19.94 15.98
CA LYS A 540 -16.21 21.27 16.61
C LYS A 540 -17.03 21.30 17.90
N MET A 541 -17.85 20.29 18.15
CA MET A 541 -18.67 20.17 19.37
C MET A 541 -17.95 19.43 20.51
N LYS A 542 -16.77 18.88 20.26
CA LYS A 542 -15.89 18.24 21.24
C LYS A 542 -14.68 19.11 21.52
#